data_0dae8f85357318856a64149f8e76d1b8
#
_entry.id   0dae8f85357318856a64149f8e76d1b8
#
_cell.length_a   1.000
_cell.length_b   1.000
_cell.length_c   1.000
_cell.angle_alpha   90.00
_cell.angle_beta   90.00
_cell.angle_gamma   90.00
#
_symmetry.space_group_name_H-M   'P 1'
#
loop_
_entity.id
_entity.type
_entity.pdbx_description
1 polymer ?
#
loop_
_entity_poly.entity_id
_entity_poly.type
_entity_poly.pdbx_seq_one_letter_code
_entity_poly.pdbx_strand_id
1 'polypeptide(L)'
;MKYDDMEIKSNYIPHNFRNKYLKNVGGSYSSTVLQPTVSGEAGTKVVVIDDLETSSKDKALSANMGKYLNENKQDKNEYVDTINQYLSTDSDVKFNSVAGKNGEFDNLKVKGGLDVFTITSNEVRGTNGILYVTDSAQVTGITSNENNVMVPTVSDSVFRVDDILLSQTFDSSSKKIVLKVTTVDGTTITCNVIEALGNIETGDALVRIANTSDAARQSSILLNPYDGCIDIRTGCTSESDSIVSSRIGNLDGITDTDFGKLSGDGLYSNNAYLSGAIRNLSGKWELKDDGSGKLANGNISWDTEGSLTLKYGTRKEFKTIDIDDYDFAN
;
A
#
# COMPACT_ATOMS: atom_id res chain seq x y z
N MET A 1 40.53 25.98 -23.85
CA MET A 1 41.54 25.65 -22.86
C MET A 1 42.54 24.72 -23.54
N LYS A 2 43.79 25.16 -23.73
CA LYS A 2 44.83 24.31 -24.29
C LYS A 2 45.33 23.42 -23.16
N TYR A 3 45.38 22.15 -23.38
CA TYR A 3 45.72 21.13 -22.36
C TYR A 3 47.21 21.05 -22.09
N ASP A 4 48.01 21.97 -22.57
CA ASP A 4 49.48 21.99 -22.46
C ASP A 4 49.99 22.32 -21.03
N ASP A 5 49.10 22.80 -20.17
CA ASP A 5 49.43 23.27 -18.81
C ASP A 5 48.91 22.39 -17.68
N MET A 6 48.36 21.18 -17.98
CA MET A 6 47.89 20.29 -16.92
C MET A 6 48.99 19.41 -16.41
N GLU A 7 49.58 19.80 -15.29
CA GLU A 7 50.51 18.93 -14.53
C GLU A 7 49.69 17.78 -13.88
N ILE A 8 49.72 16.59 -14.44
CA ILE A 8 49.03 15.43 -13.92
C ILE A 8 49.86 14.87 -12.76
N LYS A 9 49.47 15.25 -11.53
CA LYS A 9 50.07 14.79 -10.27
C LYS A 9 49.61 13.40 -9.81
N SER A 10 48.70 12.74 -10.54
CA SER A 10 48.18 11.44 -10.16
C SER A 10 48.78 10.31 -11.03
N ASN A 11 49.23 9.27 -10.38
CA ASN A 11 49.70 8.05 -11.02
C ASN A 11 48.58 7.23 -11.70
N TYR A 12 47.32 7.71 -11.58
CA TYR A 12 46.15 7.06 -12.17
C TYR A 12 45.63 7.88 -13.35
N ILE A 13 45.82 7.37 -14.56
CA ILE A 13 45.25 7.90 -15.78
C ILE A 13 44.26 6.84 -16.31
N PRO A 14 42.93 7.14 -16.36
CA PRO A 14 41.94 6.22 -16.94
C PRO A 14 42.32 5.82 -18.38
N HIS A 15 42.10 4.57 -18.74
CA HIS A 15 42.49 3.99 -20.04
C HIS A 15 42.05 4.83 -21.24
N ASN A 16 40.81 5.37 -21.20
CA ASN A 16 40.30 6.26 -22.26
C ASN A 16 41.05 7.60 -22.33
N PHE A 17 41.63 8.05 -21.24
CA PHE A 17 42.39 9.29 -21.21
C PHE A 17 43.76 9.12 -21.84
N ARG A 18 44.42 7.99 -21.61
CA ARG A 18 45.73 7.68 -22.24
C ARG A 18 45.60 7.63 -23.75
N ASN A 19 44.65 6.90 -24.29
CA ASN A 19 44.49 6.72 -25.73
C ASN A 19 44.16 8.03 -26.48
N LYS A 20 43.51 8.97 -25.81
CA LYS A 20 43.08 10.24 -26.44
C LYS A 20 44.15 11.33 -26.36
N TYR A 21 44.97 11.33 -25.31
CA TYR A 21 45.84 12.47 -25.03
C TYR A 21 47.33 12.17 -25.22
N LEU A 22 47.80 10.94 -25.04
CA LEU A 22 49.22 10.59 -25.28
C LEU A 22 49.56 10.53 -26.77
N LYS A 23 48.59 10.32 -27.67
CA LYS A 23 48.80 10.42 -29.12
C LYS A 23 49.09 11.84 -29.58
N ASN A 24 48.74 12.86 -28.84
CA ASN A 24 48.90 14.27 -29.25
C ASN A 24 50.15 14.94 -28.64
N VAL A 25 50.85 14.28 -27.71
CA VAL A 25 52.01 14.86 -27.04
C VAL A 25 53.31 14.26 -27.57
N GLY A 26 53.43 13.94 -28.83
CA GLY A 26 54.66 13.65 -29.55
C GLY A 26 55.77 12.86 -28.81
N GLY A 27 55.41 12.25 -27.68
CA GLY A 27 56.30 11.50 -26.85
C GLY A 27 56.40 10.08 -27.40
N SER A 28 57.44 9.85 -28.18
CA SER A 28 57.89 8.52 -28.49
C SER A 28 58.24 7.82 -27.17
N TYR A 29 57.40 6.91 -26.68
CA TYR A 29 57.87 5.95 -25.70
C TYR A 29 58.86 5.06 -26.39
N SER A 30 60.14 5.38 -26.15
CA SER A 30 61.22 4.52 -26.57
C SER A 30 61.02 3.16 -25.89
N SER A 31 60.68 2.15 -26.64
CA SER A 31 60.76 0.77 -26.20
C SER A 31 62.26 0.48 -25.91
N THR A 32 62.67 0.68 -24.66
CA THR A 32 63.99 0.26 -24.23
C THR A 32 63.97 -1.26 -24.24
N VAL A 33 64.39 -1.83 -25.33
CA VAL A 33 64.64 -3.25 -25.44
C VAL A 33 65.81 -3.57 -24.54
N LEU A 34 65.58 -3.97 -23.30
CA LEU A 34 66.58 -4.57 -22.44
C LEU A 34 66.94 -5.89 -23.07
N GLN A 35 68.12 -5.94 -23.73
CA GLN A 35 68.71 -7.18 -24.22
C GLN A 35 69.30 -7.88 -23.02
N PRO A 36 68.87 -9.04 -22.60
CA PRO A 36 69.65 -9.87 -21.69
C PRO A 36 70.80 -10.40 -22.47
N THR A 37 72.09 -10.03 -22.13
CA THR A 37 73.27 -10.65 -22.59
C THR A 37 73.41 -12.01 -21.88
N VAL A 38 72.88 -13.06 -22.49
CA VAL A 38 73.20 -14.42 -22.10
C VAL A 38 74.38 -14.87 -22.96
N SER A 39 75.56 -14.99 -22.35
CA SER A 39 76.73 -15.62 -22.95
C SER A 39 76.52 -17.14 -22.88
N GLY A 40 76.17 -17.77 -23.99
CA GLY A 40 76.12 -19.21 -24.11
C GLY A 40 74.94 -19.69 -24.96
N GLU A 41 75.34 -20.23 -26.16
CA GLU A 41 74.56 -21.02 -27.12
C GLU A 41 73.26 -20.42 -27.72
N ALA A 42 73.02 -20.66 -28.99
CA ALA A 42 71.96 -20.12 -29.86
C ALA A 42 70.55 -20.34 -29.32
N GLY A 43 70.20 -19.56 -28.32
CA GLY A 43 68.82 -19.44 -27.83
C GLY A 43 68.08 -18.42 -28.62
N THR A 44 66.84 -18.72 -28.94
CA THR A 44 65.85 -17.80 -29.60
C THR A 44 65.80 -16.52 -28.82
N LYS A 45 66.12 -15.38 -29.43
CA LYS A 45 66.14 -14.09 -28.80
C LYS A 45 64.69 -13.67 -28.53
N VAL A 46 64.27 -13.73 -27.27
CA VAL A 46 62.92 -13.26 -26.89
C VAL A 46 62.94 -11.76 -26.82
N VAL A 47 62.13 -11.12 -27.66
CA VAL A 47 61.90 -9.67 -27.60
C VAL A 47 60.87 -9.38 -26.55
N VAL A 48 61.25 -8.64 -25.50
CA VAL A 48 60.36 -8.20 -24.43
C VAL A 48 59.80 -6.84 -24.78
N ILE A 49 58.51 -6.68 -24.71
CA ILE A 49 57.80 -5.43 -24.93
C ILE A 49 57.34 -4.83 -23.60
N ASP A 50 57.44 -3.50 -23.49
CA ASP A 50 57.06 -2.73 -22.30
C ASP A 50 55.97 -1.72 -22.66
N ASP A 51 54.99 -2.17 -23.46
CA ASP A 51 53.81 -1.40 -23.81
C ASP A 51 52.56 -2.30 -23.88
N LEU A 52 51.40 -1.71 -23.82
CA LEU A 52 50.09 -2.37 -23.89
C LEU A 52 49.43 -2.30 -25.29
N GLU A 53 50.09 -1.64 -26.24
CA GLU A 53 49.51 -1.42 -27.59
C GLU A 53 50.01 -2.46 -28.62
N THR A 54 51.09 -3.15 -28.31
CA THR A 54 51.66 -4.15 -29.22
C THR A 54 50.90 -5.48 -29.17
N SER A 55 50.16 -5.80 -30.22
CA SER A 55 49.47 -7.10 -30.36
C SER A 55 50.40 -8.12 -31.05
N SER A 56 51.40 -8.61 -30.40
CA SER A 56 52.30 -9.66 -30.92
C SER A 56 52.19 -10.94 -30.09
N LYS A 57 51.99 -12.06 -30.76
CA LYS A 57 51.93 -13.37 -30.12
C LYS A 57 53.33 -13.93 -29.75
N ASP A 58 54.37 -13.39 -30.37
CA ASP A 58 55.76 -13.91 -30.31
C ASP A 58 56.66 -13.08 -29.39
N LYS A 59 56.10 -12.11 -28.68
CA LYS A 59 56.85 -11.23 -27.77
C LYS A 59 56.33 -11.38 -26.33
N ALA A 60 57.26 -11.46 -25.39
CA ALA A 60 56.93 -11.51 -23.98
C ALA A 60 56.63 -10.12 -23.40
N LEU A 61 55.68 -10.03 -22.51
CA LEU A 61 55.41 -8.82 -21.74
C LEU A 61 56.53 -8.60 -20.72
N SER A 62 56.98 -7.37 -20.51
CA SER A 62 57.99 -7.08 -19.49
C SER A 62 57.44 -7.37 -18.08
N ALA A 63 58.34 -7.70 -17.14
CA ALA A 63 57.96 -7.86 -15.74
C ALA A 63 57.37 -6.57 -15.16
N ASN A 64 57.82 -5.41 -15.62
CA ASN A 64 57.29 -4.11 -15.22
C ASN A 64 55.83 -3.93 -15.69
N MET A 65 55.54 -4.29 -16.94
CA MET A 65 54.18 -4.23 -17.46
C MET A 65 53.26 -5.28 -16.84
N GLY A 66 53.80 -6.48 -16.53
CA GLY A 66 53.07 -7.49 -15.77
C GLY A 66 52.69 -7.01 -14.36
N LYS A 67 53.63 -6.35 -13.68
CA LYS A 67 53.36 -5.71 -12.38
C LYS A 67 52.29 -4.61 -12.49
N TYR A 68 52.46 -3.74 -13.48
CA TYR A 68 51.46 -2.66 -13.76
C TYR A 68 50.06 -3.22 -14.00
N LEU A 69 49.91 -4.26 -14.81
CA LEU A 69 48.64 -4.91 -15.06
C LEU A 69 48.06 -5.56 -13.82
N ASN A 70 48.89 -6.13 -12.95
CA ASN A 70 48.43 -6.75 -11.71
C ASN A 70 48.01 -5.72 -10.69
N GLU A 71 48.71 -4.57 -10.61
CA GLU A 71 48.38 -3.47 -9.71
C GLU A 71 47.16 -2.66 -10.16
N ASN A 72 46.88 -2.63 -11.47
CA ASN A 72 45.79 -1.84 -12.06
C ASN A 72 44.67 -2.69 -12.66
N LYS A 73 44.73 -4.03 -12.55
CA LYS A 73 43.54 -4.84 -12.86
C LYS A 73 42.49 -4.60 -11.80
N GLN A 74 41.31 -4.29 -12.21
CA GLN A 74 40.14 -4.29 -11.32
C GLN A 74 39.95 -5.71 -10.76
N ASP A 75 40.00 -5.84 -9.45
CA ASP A 75 39.69 -7.10 -8.78
C ASP A 75 38.27 -7.48 -9.16
N LYS A 76 38.07 -8.65 -9.76
CA LYS A 76 36.73 -9.11 -10.16
C LYS A 76 35.78 -9.25 -8.97
N ASN A 77 36.33 -9.20 -7.75
CA ASN A 77 35.61 -9.32 -6.48
C ASN A 77 35.52 -7.98 -5.73
N GLU A 78 36.11 -6.89 -6.23
CA GLU A 78 35.88 -5.60 -5.65
C GLU A 78 34.47 -5.15 -6.11
N TYR A 79 33.53 -5.18 -5.20
CA TYR A 79 32.22 -4.57 -5.39
C TYR A 79 32.44 -3.12 -5.78
N VAL A 80 32.10 -2.80 -7.00
CA VAL A 80 32.10 -1.42 -7.47
C VAL A 80 30.99 -0.73 -6.66
N ASP A 81 31.34 0.05 -5.67
CA ASP A 81 30.39 0.81 -4.83
C ASP A 81 29.50 1.77 -5.64
N THR A 82 29.82 1.94 -6.90
CA THR A 82 29.03 2.71 -7.86
C THR A 82 29.00 2.02 -9.20
N ILE A 83 27.99 1.22 -9.44
CA ILE A 83 27.66 0.75 -10.79
C ILE A 83 27.06 1.95 -11.54
N ASN A 84 27.89 2.75 -12.20
CA ASN A 84 27.46 3.64 -13.26
C ASN A 84 27.17 2.79 -14.50
N GLN A 85 26.19 1.91 -14.42
CA GLN A 85 25.71 1.20 -15.59
C GLN A 85 24.79 2.16 -16.35
N TYR A 86 25.26 2.60 -17.51
CA TYR A 86 24.36 2.96 -18.60
C TYR A 86 23.67 1.67 -19.03
N LEU A 87 22.57 1.35 -18.36
CA LEU A 87 21.69 0.29 -18.83
C LEU A 87 21.02 0.85 -20.09
N SER A 88 21.12 0.12 -21.20
CA SER A 88 20.33 0.39 -22.38
C SER A 88 18.85 0.42 -21.95
N THR A 89 18.05 1.30 -22.54
CA THR A 89 16.60 1.41 -22.30
C THR A 89 15.85 0.10 -22.54
N ASP A 90 16.48 -0.86 -23.23
CA ASP A 90 15.90 -2.16 -23.58
C ASP A 90 16.42 -3.32 -22.71
N SER A 91 17.16 -3.02 -21.63
CA SER A 91 17.76 -4.06 -20.78
C SER A 91 16.81 -4.48 -19.64
N ASP A 92 16.49 -5.76 -19.57
CA ASP A 92 15.84 -6.36 -18.40
C ASP A 92 16.83 -6.43 -17.23
N VAL A 93 16.56 -5.72 -16.15
CA VAL A 93 17.36 -5.76 -14.93
C VAL A 93 16.59 -6.48 -13.83
N LYS A 94 17.20 -7.52 -13.27
CA LYS A 94 16.64 -8.28 -12.14
C LYS A 94 17.39 -7.94 -10.87
N PHE A 95 16.69 -7.39 -9.89
CA PHE A 95 17.21 -7.15 -8.56
C PHE A 95 16.52 -8.07 -7.54
N ASN A 96 17.28 -8.60 -6.59
CA ASN A 96 16.70 -9.29 -5.44
C ASN A 96 16.06 -8.29 -4.46
N SER A 97 16.68 -7.12 -4.32
CA SER A 97 16.16 -6.00 -3.53
C SER A 97 16.66 -4.68 -4.12
N VAL A 98 15.84 -3.64 -4.00
CA VAL A 98 16.21 -2.26 -4.33
C VAL A 98 15.94 -1.41 -3.11
N ALA A 99 16.98 -0.76 -2.57
CA ALA A 99 16.87 0.25 -1.53
C ALA A 99 17.32 1.59 -2.09
N GLY A 100 16.46 2.60 -2.02
CA GLY A 100 16.76 3.94 -2.55
C GLY A 100 15.93 5.01 -1.86
N LYS A 101 16.39 6.26 -1.94
CA LYS A 101 15.64 7.40 -1.38
C LYS A 101 14.51 7.86 -2.29
N ASN A 102 14.71 7.77 -3.61
CA ASN A 102 13.76 8.19 -4.64
C ASN A 102 13.76 7.17 -5.77
N GLY A 103 12.58 6.89 -6.29
CA GLY A 103 12.38 6.09 -7.50
C GLY A 103 11.28 6.75 -8.34
N GLU A 104 11.49 6.85 -9.65
CA GLU A 104 10.50 7.32 -10.61
C GLU A 104 10.25 6.20 -11.62
N PHE A 105 8.99 5.82 -11.79
CA PHE A 105 8.57 4.73 -12.66
C PHE A 105 7.39 5.18 -13.52
N ASP A 106 7.48 5.04 -14.82
CA ASP A 106 6.33 5.23 -15.70
C ASP A 106 5.23 4.20 -15.44
N ASN A 107 5.63 2.96 -15.16
CA ASN A 107 4.74 1.87 -14.80
C ASN A 107 5.36 1.01 -13.69
N LEU A 108 4.66 0.85 -12.58
CA LEU A 108 5.05 -0.04 -11.49
C LEU A 108 4.00 -1.15 -11.34
N LYS A 109 4.40 -2.42 -11.54
CA LYS A 109 3.57 -3.58 -11.25
C LYS A 109 4.10 -4.30 -10.02
N VAL A 110 3.35 -4.23 -8.93
CA VAL A 110 3.63 -4.97 -7.69
C VAL A 110 2.79 -6.24 -7.69
N LYS A 111 3.43 -7.41 -7.52
CA LYS A 111 2.73 -8.72 -7.49
C LYS A 111 2.38 -9.17 -6.08
N GLY A 112 2.97 -8.56 -5.07
CA GLY A 112 2.73 -8.82 -3.65
C GLY A 112 2.14 -7.61 -2.95
N GLY A 113 2.44 -7.44 -1.67
CA GLY A 113 2.06 -6.28 -0.89
C GLY A 113 2.82 -5.02 -1.30
N LEU A 114 2.17 -3.89 -1.24
CA LEU A 114 2.76 -2.56 -1.33
C LEU A 114 2.55 -1.87 0.02
N ASP A 115 3.64 -1.64 0.76
CA ASP A 115 3.62 -0.88 2.01
C ASP A 115 4.13 0.53 1.73
N VAL A 116 3.29 1.52 1.98
CA VAL A 116 3.61 2.93 1.74
C VAL A 116 3.10 3.80 2.88
N PHE A 117 3.90 4.76 3.30
CA PHE A 117 3.52 5.72 4.33
C PHE A 117 2.45 6.70 3.85
N THR A 118 2.54 7.14 2.60
CA THR A 118 1.59 8.07 1.98
C THR A 118 1.41 7.74 0.51
N ILE A 119 0.15 7.67 0.05
CA ILE A 119 -0.19 7.56 -1.37
C ILE A 119 -0.87 8.84 -1.81
N THR A 120 -0.32 9.50 -2.85
CA THR A 120 -1.01 10.53 -3.61
C THR A 120 -1.32 9.97 -4.99
N SER A 121 -2.60 9.87 -5.34
CA SER A 121 -3.04 9.31 -6.62
C SER A 121 -3.95 10.28 -7.34
N ASN A 122 -3.71 10.51 -8.63
CA ASN A 122 -4.59 11.31 -9.48
C ASN A 122 -5.82 10.52 -9.94
N GLU A 123 -5.69 9.20 -10.08
CA GLU A 123 -6.76 8.32 -10.51
C GLU A 123 -6.58 6.93 -9.92
N VAL A 124 -7.65 6.35 -9.36
CA VAL A 124 -7.74 4.94 -8.96
C VAL A 124 -8.87 4.31 -9.76
N ARG A 125 -8.55 3.36 -10.64
CA ARG A 125 -9.54 2.74 -11.55
C ARG A 125 -10.29 1.56 -10.94
N GLY A 126 -9.72 0.89 -9.97
CA GLY A 126 -10.40 -0.22 -9.32
C GLY A 126 -9.57 -0.88 -8.23
N THR A 127 -10.28 -1.43 -7.26
CA THR A 127 -9.77 -2.33 -6.23
C THR A 127 -10.66 -3.57 -6.22
N ASN A 128 -10.08 -4.75 -6.02
CA ASN A 128 -10.84 -5.97 -5.81
C ASN A 128 -10.96 -6.25 -4.31
N GLY A 129 -12.13 -6.76 -3.91
CA GLY A 129 -12.35 -7.19 -2.54
C GLY A 129 -12.91 -6.09 -1.63
N ILE A 130 -12.90 -6.39 -0.34
CA ILE A 130 -13.41 -5.51 0.71
C ILE A 130 -12.30 -4.57 1.15
N LEU A 131 -12.62 -3.28 1.30
CA LEU A 131 -11.70 -2.29 1.86
C LEU A 131 -12.11 -1.97 3.30
N TYR A 132 -11.21 -2.23 4.23
CA TYR A 132 -11.31 -1.78 5.63
C TYR A 132 -10.52 -0.48 5.82
N VAL A 133 -11.16 0.51 6.45
CA VAL A 133 -10.48 1.72 6.93
C VAL A 133 -10.42 1.63 8.45
N THR A 134 -9.25 1.23 8.94
CA THR A 134 -8.96 0.96 10.36
C THR A 134 -7.45 0.78 10.53
N ASP A 135 -6.98 0.47 11.75
CA ASP A 135 -5.56 0.13 11.96
C ASP A 135 -5.19 -1.13 11.17
N SER A 136 -4.10 -1.06 10.46
CA SER A 136 -3.56 -2.17 9.69
C SER A 136 -2.03 -2.14 9.66
N ALA A 137 -1.41 -3.30 9.53
CA ALA A 137 0.03 -3.43 9.34
C ALA A 137 0.35 -4.71 8.54
N GLN A 138 1.49 -4.72 7.87
CA GLN A 138 1.96 -5.87 7.12
C GLN A 138 2.80 -6.79 8.00
N VAL A 139 2.66 -8.10 7.83
CA VAL A 139 3.51 -9.10 8.49
C VAL A 139 4.90 -9.07 7.84
N THR A 140 5.93 -8.78 8.63
CA THR A 140 7.33 -8.74 8.19
C THR A 140 8.10 -10.01 8.58
N GLY A 141 7.57 -10.80 9.52
CA GLY A 141 8.15 -12.06 9.95
C GLY A 141 7.23 -12.84 10.88
N ILE A 142 7.49 -14.11 11.08
CA ILE A 142 6.75 -14.97 12.01
C ILE A 142 7.79 -15.74 12.82
N THR A 143 7.79 -15.51 14.14
CA THR A 143 8.74 -16.14 15.05
C THR A 143 8.23 -17.50 15.54
N SER A 144 6.92 -17.64 15.74
CA SER A 144 6.28 -18.89 16.20
C SER A 144 4.86 -18.99 15.65
N ASN A 145 4.44 -20.23 15.34
CA ASN A 145 3.07 -20.58 14.97
C ASN A 145 2.79 -22.00 15.50
N GLU A 146 2.60 -22.12 16.81
CA GLU A 146 2.41 -23.40 17.50
C GLU A 146 1.29 -23.32 18.53
N ASN A 147 0.59 -24.43 18.76
CA ASN A 147 -0.42 -24.56 19.80
C ASN A 147 -1.51 -23.49 19.80
N ASN A 148 -1.97 -23.05 18.62
CA ASN A 148 -2.91 -21.95 18.44
C ASN A 148 -2.39 -20.58 18.92
N VAL A 149 -1.09 -20.44 19.09
CA VAL A 149 -0.42 -19.17 19.38
C VAL A 149 0.47 -18.79 18.21
N MET A 150 0.30 -17.59 17.71
CA MET A 150 1.10 -17.04 16.64
C MET A 150 1.82 -15.79 17.12
N VAL A 151 3.10 -15.65 16.72
CA VAL A 151 3.94 -14.50 17.08
C VAL A 151 4.46 -13.83 15.79
N PRO A 152 3.64 -13.03 15.14
CA PRO A 152 4.08 -12.25 13.99
C PRO A 152 4.82 -10.97 14.43
N THR A 153 5.77 -10.55 13.59
CA THR A 153 6.33 -9.21 13.60
C THR A 153 5.64 -8.42 12.48
N VAL A 154 5.21 -7.21 12.78
CA VAL A 154 4.47 -6.34 11.84
C VAL A 154 5.27 -5.09 11.49
N SER A 155 4.92 -4.44 10.38
CA SER A 155 5.60 -3.27 9.84
C SER A 155 5.49 -2.04 10.74
N ASP A 156 4.43 -1.93 11.55
CA ASP A 156 4.20 -0.79 12.45
C ASP A 156 3.52 -1.23 13.75
N SER A 157 3.76 -0.48 14.84
CA SER A 157 3.22 -0.73 16.19
C SER A 157 1.84 -0.09 16.38
N VAL A 158 0.86 -0.48 15.53
CA VAL A 158 -0.51 0.07 15.55
C VAL A 158 -1.48 -0.76 16.40
N PHE A 159 -1.16 -2.04 16.63
CA PHE A 159 -2.03 -2.96 17.34
C PHE A 159 -1.90 -2.84 18.87
N ARG A 160 -2.96 -3.25 19.57
CA ARG A 160 -3.04 -3.25 21.04
C ARG A 160 -3.56 -4.59 21.53
N VAL A 161 -3.33 -4.85 22.80
CA VAL A 161 -3.91 -6.02 23.48
C VAL A 161 -5.43 -6.02 23.30
N ASP A 162 -6.00 -7.20 23.13
CA ASP A 162 -7.43 -7.43 22.89
C ASP A 162 -7.96 -7.02 21.51
N ASP A 163 -7.10 -6.53 20.60
CA ASP A 163 -7.50 -6.37 19.19
C ASP A 163 -7.81 -7.71 18.55
N ILE A 164 -8.86 -7.74 17.74
CA ILE A 164 -9.18 -8.84 16.83
C ILE A 164 -8.70 -8.43 15.44
N LEU A 165 -7.80 -9.22 14.88
CA LEU A 165 -7.16 -8.98 13.60
C LEU A 165 -7.66 -9.97 12.55
N LEU A 166 -7.84 -9.50 11.34
CA LEU A 166 -8.20 -10.29 10.16
C LEU A 166 -7.08 -10.22 9.13
N SER A 167 -6.68 -11.37 8.60
CA SER A 167 -5.98 -11.49 7.33
C SER A 167 -6.83 -12.30 6.37
N GLN A 168 -7.15 -11.76 5.22
CA GLN A 168 -8.01 -12.41 4.25
C GLN A 168 -7.56 -12.12 2.82
N THR A 169 -7.58 -13.14 1.96
CA THR A 169 -7.42 -12.99 0.51
C THR A 169 -8.75 -13.21 -0.18
N PHE A 170 -8.94 -12.52 -1.32
CA PHE A 170 -10.15 -12.58 -2.15
C PHE A 170 -9.88 -13.27 -3.49
N ASP A 171 -8.75 -13.98 -3.58
CA ASP A 171 -8.39 -14.81 -4.71
C ASP A 171 -8.86 -16.27 -4.54
N SER A 172 -8.43 -17.12 -5.45
CA SER A 172 -8.76 -18.56 -5.41
C SER A 172 -8.17 -19.31 -4.20
N SER A 173 -7.24 -18.70 -3.45
CA SER A 173 -6.62 -19.34 -2.27
C SER A 173 -7.53 -19.35 -1.03
N SER A 174 -8.55 -18.48 -1.00
CA SER A 174 -9.56 -18.40 0.06
C SER A 174 -8.97 -18.35 1.49
N LYS A 175 -7.81 -17.72 1.67
CA LYS A 175 -7.20 -17.59 2.99
C LYS A 175 -8.05 -16.67 3.88
N LYS A 176 -8.34 -17.12 5.10
CA LYS A 176 -8.98 -16.31 6.15
C LYS A 176 -8.42 -16.70 7.51
N ILE A 177 -7.82 -15.76 8.20
CA ILE A 177 -7.22 -15.99 9.51
C ILE A 177 -7.66 -14.86 10.43
N VAL A 178 -8.19 -15.24 11.59
CA VAL A 178 -8.63 -14.33 12.65
C VAL A 178 -7.78 -14.57 13.89
N LEU A 179 -7.17 -13.50 14.38
CA LEU A 179 -6.27 -13.51 15.52
C LEU A 179 -6.78 -12.60 16.63
N LYS A 180 -6.58 -12.98 17.89
CA LYS A 180 -6.72 -12.09 19.04
C LYS A 180 -5.35 -11.75 19.62
N VAL A 181 -5.03 -10.48 19.70
CA VAL A 181 -3.79 -10.00 20.31
C VAL A 181 -3.82 -10.19 21.82
N THR A 182 -2.81 -10.88 22.35
CA THR A 182 -2.65 -11.11 23.79
C THR A 182 -1.55 -10.29 24.42
N THR A 183 -0.44 -10.05 23.68
CA THR A 183 0.64 -9.16 24.12
C THR A 183 1.18 -8.37 22.93
N VAL A 184 1.74 -7.20 23.22
CA VAL A 184 2.39 -6.31 22.26
C VAL A 184 3.74 -5.90 22.82
N ASP A 185 4.80 -6.14 22.05
CA ASP A 185 6.17 -5.70 22.33
C ASP A 185 6.73 -5.00 21.08
N GLY A 186 6.54 -3.69 21.02
CA GLY A 186 6.87 -2.90 19.85
C GLY A 186 6.09 -3.36 18.60
N THR A 187 6.80 -3.86 17.60
CA THR A 187 6.23 -4.42 16.37
C THR A 187 6.00 -5.94 16.46
N THR A 188 6.43 -6.61 17.53
CA THR A 188 6.17 -8.03 17.73
C THR A 188 4.90 -8.19 18.55
N ILE A 189 3.95 -8.95 18.04
CA ILE A 189 2.68 -9.21 18.73
C ILE A 189 2.52 -10.71 18.98
N THR A 190 1.97 -11.08 20.12
CA THR A 190 1.55 -12.46 20.39
C THR A 190 0.06 -12.53 20.24
N CYS A 191 -0.43 -13.50 19.50
CA CYS A 191 -1.84 -13.65 19.19
C CYS A 191 -2.32 -15.07 19.44
N ASN A 192 -3.53 -15.21 19.95
CA ASN A 192 -4.28 -16.47 19.90
C ASN A 192 -4.99 -16.56 18.55
N VAL A 193 -4.91 -17.71 17.90
CA VAL A 193 -5.63 -18.01 16.67
C VAL A 193 -7.09 -18.34 17.00
N ILE A 194 -8.03 -17.55 16.49
CA ILE A 194 -9.48 -17.77 16.64
C ILE A 194 -9.98 -18.66 15.50
N GLU A 195 -9.60 -18.31 14.27
CA GLU A 195 -9.96 -19.03 13.05
C GLU A 195 -8.74 -19.06 12.12
N ALA A 196 -8.49 -20.19 11.48
CA ALA A 196 -7.43 -20.32 10.49
C ALA A 196 -7.90 -21.19 9.31
N LEU A 197 -8.09 -20.56 8.17
CA LEU A 197 -8.17 -21.21 6.87
C LEU A 197 -6.93 -20.74 6.07
N GLY A 198 -5.94 -21.61 5.96
CA GLY A 198 -4.62 -21.31 5.42
C GLY A 198 -3.61 -20.85 6.48
N ASN A 199 -2.50 -20.29 6.04
CA ASN A 199 -1.41 -19.83 6.90
C ASN A 199 -1.12 -18.36 6.68
N ILE A 200 -0.71 -17.65 7.74
CA ILE A 200 -0.13 -16.31 7.61
C ILE A 200 1.29 -16.43 7.06
N GLU A 201 1.64 -15.53 6.17
CA GLU A 201 2.95 -15.43 5.54
C GLU A 201 3.48 -14.00 5.64
N THR A 202 4.80 -13.86 5.51
CA THR A 202 5.42 -12.54 5.35
C THR A 202 4.85 -11.83 4.12
N GLY A 203 4.43 -10.59 4.29
CA GLY A 203 3.76 -9.81 3.25
C GLY A 203 2.22 -9.77 3.40
N ASP A 204 1.62 -10.61 4.25
CA ASP A 204 0.18 -10.54 4.52
C ASP A 204 -0.19 -9.27 5.29
N ALA A 205 -1.34 -8.72 4.99
CA ALA A 205 -1.90 -7.62 5.76
C ALA A 205 -2.73 -8.15 6.93
N LEU A 206 -2.51 -7.59 8.10
CA LEU A 206 -3.37 -7.72 9.28
C LEU A 206 -4.18 -6.44 9.44
N VAL A 207 -5.49 -6.59 9.61
CA VAL A 207 -6.44 -5.48 9.72
C VAL A 207 -7.22 -5.64 11.01
N ARG A 208 -7.31 -4.59 11.85
CA ARG A 208 -8.13 -4.62 13.06
C ARG A 208 -9.61 -4.54 12.68
N ILE A 209 -10.40 -5.50 13.13
CA ILE A 209 -11.85 -5.55 12.87
C ILE A 209 -12.68 -5.35 14.13
N ALA A 210 -12.10 -5.57 15.31
CA ALA A 210 -12.77 -5.45 16.60
C ALA A 210 -11.74 -5.27 17.74
N ASN A 211 -12.22 -5.00 18.97
CA ASN A 211 -11.43 -5.10 20.20
C ASN A 211 -12.32 -5.58 21.33
N THR A 212 -11.86 -6.55 22.13
CA THR A 212 -12.71 -7.19 23.15
C THR A 212 -12.90 -6.34 24.40
N SER A 213 -12.12 -5.29 24.63
CA SER A 213 -12.10 -4.52 25.89
C SER A 213 -12.15 -3.00 25.71
N ASP A 214 -11.51 -2.46 24.67
CA ASP A 214 -11.40 -1.00 24.45
C ASP A 214 -12.44 -0.51 23.44
N ALA A 215 -13.47 0.19 23.92
CA ALA A 215 -14.54 0.74 23.09
C ALA A 215 -14.05 1.71 22.00
N ALA A 216 -12.94 2.44 22.23
CA ALA A 216 -12.37 3.34 21.25
C ALA A 216 -11.77 2.59 20.05
N ARG A 217 -11.53 1.29 20.19
CA ARG A 217 -10.97 0.43 19.14
C ARG A 217 -11.98 -0.54 18.50
N GLN A 218 -13.27 -0.39 18.82
CA GLN A 218 -14.35 -1.25 18.33
C GLN A 218 -15.04 -0.69 17.06
N SER A 219 -14.41 0.28 16.38
CA SER A 219 -14.98 0.93 15.21
C SER A 219 -14.15 0.65 13.97
N SER A 220 -14.83 0.54 12.82
CA SER A 220 -14.23 0.45 11.49
C SER A 220 -15.19 0.94 10.41
N ILE A 221 -14.65 1.35 9.24
CA ILE A 221 -15.43 1.60 8.04
C ILE A 221 -15.14 0.47 7.06
N LEU A 222 -16.19 -0.05 6.45
CA LEU A 222 -16.12 -1.16 5.52
C LEU A 222 -16.79 -0.76 4.20
N LEU A 223 -16.03 -0.83 3.10
CA LEU A 223 -16.59 -0.75 1.75
C LEU A 223 -16.65 -2.17 1.22
N ASN A 224 -17.88 -2.68 1.04
CA ASN A 224 -18.12 -4.05 0.64
C ASN A 224 -18.84 -4.10 -0.73
N PRO A 225 -18.11 -4.32 -1.83
CA PRO A 225 -18.70 -4.38 -3.15
C PRO A 225 -19.52 -5.66 -3.39
N TYR A 226 -19.29 -6.73 -2.62
CA TYR A 226 -20.01 -7.98 -2.77
C TYR A 226 -21.44 -7.87 -2.23
N ASP A 227 -21.62 -7.18 -1.12
CA ASP A 227 -22.94 -6.89 -0.55
C ASP A 227 -23.52 -5.57 -1.06
N GLY A 228 -22.75 -4.79 -1.82
CA GLY A 228 -23.20 -3.51 -2.37
C GLY A 228 -23.45 -2.45 -1.32
N CYS A 229 -22.59 -2.36 -0.26
CA CYS A 229 -22.82 -1.46 0.84
C CYS A 229 -21.54 -0.81 1.39
N ILE A 230 -21.74 0.31 2.08
CA ILE A 230 -20.76 0.98 2.93
C ILE A 230 -21.29 0.90 4.37
N ASP A 231 -20.50 0.25 5.24
CA ASP A 231 -20.81 0.12 6.65
C ASP A 231 -19.93 1.00 7.53
N ILE A 232 -20.55 1.65 8.49
CA ILE A 232 -19.87 2.16 9.68
C ILE A 232 -20.23 1.21 10.82
N ARG A 233 -19.21 0.54 11.35
CA ARG A 233 -19.33 -0.43 12.43
C ARG A 233 -18.84 0.18 13.73
N THR A 234 -19.54 -0.08 14.83
CA THR A 234 -19.17 0.38 16.17
C THR A 234 -19.52 -0.68 17.19
N GLY A 235 -18.79 -0.72 18.31
CA GLY A 235 -19.06 -1.70 19.38
C GLY A 235 -18.72 -3.13 19.01
N CYS A 236 -17.87 -3.35 17.98
CA CYS A 236 -17.47 -4.69 17.58
C CYS A 236 -16.49 -5.30 18.60
N THR A 237 -16.88 -6.37 19.26
CA THR A 237 -16.06 -7.09 20.28
C THR A 237 -15.55 -8.43 19.77
N SER A 238 -16.10 -8.93 18.65
CA SER A 238 -15.67 -10.17 18.01
C SER A 238 -15.72 -10.06 16.48
N GLU A 239 -15.20 -11.03 15.77
CA GLU A 239 -15.28 -11.11 14.30
C GLU A 239 -16.73 -11.26 13.82
N SER A 240 -17.54 -12.02 14.58
CA SER A 240 -18.95 -12.27 14.24
C SER A 240 -19.87 -11.09 14.56
N ASP A 241 -19.39 -10.10 15.33
CA ASP A 241 -20.18 -8.91 15.65
C ASP A 241 -20.25 -7.99 14.44
N SER A 242 -21.31 -8.11 13.67
CA SER A 242 -21.60 -7.15 12.62
C SER A 242 -22.52 -6.03 13.14
N ILE A 243 -22.08 -5.32 14.20
CA ILE A 243 -22.83 -4.17 14.71
C ILE A 243 -22.65 -3.01 13.75
N VAL A 244 -23.60 -2.88 12.85
CA VAL A 244 -23.67 -1.80 11.89
C VAL A 244 -24.41 -0.63 12.54
N SER A 245 -23.70 0.47 12.80
CA SER A 245 -24.33 1.70 13.29
C SER A 245 -24.92 2.56 12.18
N SER A 246 -24.36 2.46 10.98
CA SER A 246 -24.90 3.07 9.78
C SER A 246 -24.52 2.26 8.54
N ARG A 247 -25.44 2.16 7.59
CA ARG A 247 -25.22 1.55 6.28
C ARG A 247 -25.83 2.38 5.17
N ILE A 248 -25.08 2.50 4.06
CA ILE A 248 -25.56 3.05 2.79
C ILE A 248 -25.44 1.95 1.74
N GLY A 249 -26.52 1.64 1.03
CA GLY A 249 -26.60 0.61 0.00
C GLY A 249 -27.56 -0.49 0.36
N ASN A 250 -27.25 -1.73 0.00
CA ASN A 250 -28.08 -2.89 0.28
C ASN A 250 -28.19 -3.14 1.80
N LEU A 251 -29.42 -3.11 2.33
CA LEU A 251 -29.72 -3.28 3.75
C LEU A 251 -29.95 -4.74 4.16
N ASP A 252 -29.91 -5.68 3.21
CA ASP A 252 -30.08 -7.09 3.50
C ASP A 252 -29.08 -7.58 4.56
N GLY A 253 -29.55 -8.38 5.50
CA GLY A 253 -28.74 -8.91 6.59
C GLY A 253 -28.76 -8.05 7.87
N ILE A 254 -29.26 -6.82 7.82
CA ILE A 254 -29.50 -6.04 9.04
C ILE A 254 -30.83 -6.49 9.66
N THR A 255 -30.80 -6.77 10.97
CA THR A 255 -32.00 -6.97 11.78
C THR A 255 -31.97 -5.97 12.90
N ASP A 256 -32.88 -5.03 12.85
CA ASP A 256 -33.06 -3.98 13.85
C ASP A 256 -34.14 -4.38 14.86
N THR A 257 -34.03 -3.94 16.10
CA THR A 257 -34.99 -4.28 17.17
C THR A 257 -36.36 -3.66 16.96
N ASP A 258 -36.40 -2.45 16.36
CA ASP A 258 -37.63 -1.69 16.20
C ASP A 258 -38.21 -1.87 14.78
N PHE A 259 -37.33 -1.92 13.75
CA PHE A 259 -37.76 -2.03 12.36
C PHE A 259 -37.78 -3.49 11.84
N GLY A 260 -37.26 -4.44 12.61
CA GLY A 260 -37.16 -5.82 12.21
C GLY A 260 -36.10 -6.05 11.12
N LYS A 261 -36.33 -7.04 10.26
CA LYS A 261 -35.41 -7.37 9.15
C LYS A 261 -35.52 -6.34 8.03
N LEU A 262 -34.42 -5.66 7.75
CA LEU A 262 -34.33 -4.69 6.66
C LEU A 262 -34.04 -5.40 5.32
N SER A 263 -34.43 -4.76 4.22
CA SER A 263 -34.17 -5.26 2.86
C SER A 263 -34.16 -4.13 1.83
N GLY A 264 -33.49 -4.39 0.69
CA GLY A 264 -33.36 -3.46 -0.42
C GLY A 264 -32.32 -2.36 -0.15
N ASP A 265 -32.18 -1.45 -1.10
CA ASP A 265 -31.19 -0.38 -1.01
C ASP A 265 -31.74 0.81 -0.22
N GLY A 266 -30.92 1.35 0.67
CA GLY A 266 -31.33 2.47 1.51
C GLY A 266 -30.22 3.05 2.37
N LEU A 267 -30.65 3.88 3.33
CA LEU A 267 -29.85 4.42 4.40
C LEU A 267 -30.39 3.90 5.73
N TYR A 268 -29.54 3.22 6.49
CA TYR A 268 -29.79 2.86 7.88
C TYR A 268 -28.83 3.65 8.78
N SER A 269 -29.36 4.32 9.80
CA SER A 269 -28.57 5.09 10.76
C SER A 269 -29.39 5.34 12.02
N ASN A 270 -28.73 5.36 13.18
CA ASN A 270 -29.39 5.68 14.45
C ASN A 270 -29.89 7.13 14.52
N ASN A 271 -29.18 8.05 13.87
CA ASN A 271 -29.55 9.47 13.81
C ASN A 271 -29.33 10.02 12.42
N ALA A 272 -30.22 10.91 11.98
CA ALA A 272 -30.07 11.67 10.75
C ALA A 272 -30.34 13.15 11.03
N TYR A 273 -29.36 14.01 10.77
CA TYR A 273 -29.45 15.46 10.78
C TYR A 273 -29.40 15.94 9.33
N LEU A 274 -30.53 16.38 8.82
CA LEU A 274 -30.68 16.74 7.41
C LEU A 274 -30.90 18.24 7.29
N SER A 275 -30.15 18.88 6.40
CA SER A 275 -30.37 20.25 5.97
C SER A 275 -30.97 20.20 4.57
N GLY A 276 -32.18 20.75 4.42
CA GLY A 276 -32.93 20.70 3.17
C GLY A 276 -34.20 19.85 3.26
N ALA A 277 -34.73 19.48 2.11
CA ALA A 277 -36.03 18.78 2.03
C ALA A 277 -35.86 17.26 1.99
N ILE A 278 -36.79 16.52 2.61
CA ILE A 278 -36.95 15.07 2.45
C ILE A 278 -38.27 14.84 1.70
N ARG A 279 -38.23 14.08 0.60
CA ARG A 279 -39.41 13.78 -0.20
C ARG A 279 -39.33 12.42 -0.87
N ASN A 280 -40.45 11.80 -1.18
CA ASN A 280 -40.45 10.66 -2.05
C ASN A 280 -40.51 11.08 -3.53
N LEU A 281 -40.06 10.18 -4.41
CA LEU A 281 -39.99 10.43 -5.85
C LEU A 281 -41.36 10.79 -6.45
N SER A 282 -42.44 10.20 -5.96
CA SER A 282 -43.79 10.47 -6.43
C SER A 282 -44.37 11.79 -5.90
N GLY A 283 -43.67 12.51 -5.02
CA GLY A 283 -44.13 13.76 -4.41
C GLY A 283 -45.34 13.61 -3.48
N LYS A 284 -45.69 12.38 -3.09
CA LYS A 284 -46.83 12.13 -2.22
C LYS A 284 -46.62 12.57 -0.77
N TRP A 285 -45.40 12.67 -0.35
CA TRP A 285 -44.99 13.25 0.92
C TRP A 285 -43.70 14.06 0.77
N GLU A 286 -43.58 15.11 1.56
CA GLU A 286 -42.44 16.02 1.54
C GLU A 286 -42.36 16.77 2.87
N LEU A 287 -41.16 16.87 3.43
CA LEU A 287 -40.78 17.77 4.51
C LEU A 287 -39.76 18.75 3.94
N LYS A 288 -40.04 20.04 3.99
CA LYS A 288 -39.18 21.06 3.42
C LYS A 288 -38.31 21.73 4.49
N ASP A 289 -37.25 22.35 4.05
CA ASP A 289 -36.30 23.09 4.90
C ASP A 289 -36.92 24.36 5.52
N ASP A 290 -37.96 24.92 4.92
CA ASP A 290 -38.75 26.04 5.44
C ASP A 290 -39.73 25.64 6.57
N GLY A 291 -39.73 24.36 6.98
CA GLY A 291 -40.59 23.80 7.99
C GLY A 291 -41.97 23.42 7.50
N SER A 292 -42.36 23.76 6.27
CA SER A 292 -43.61 23.29 5.66
C SER A 292 -43.52 21.83 5.21
N GLY A 293 -44.68 21.20 5.01
CA GLY A 293 -44.69 19.81 4.55
C GLY A 293 -46.05 19.32 4.09
N LYS A 294 -46.05 18.10 3.53
CA LYS A 294 -47.26 17.40 3.11
C LYS A 294 -47.12 15.89 3.22
N LEU A 295 -48.24 15.25 3.49
CA LEU A 295 -48.42 13.80 3.50
C LEU A 295 -49.65 13.41 2.68
N ALA A 296 -49.78 12.12 2.39
CA ALA A 296 -50.95 11.54 1.71
C ALA A 296 -51.36 12.34 0.44
N ASN A 297 -50.36 12.63 -0.43
CA ASN A 297 -50.56 13.35 -1.67
C ASN A 297 -51.10 14.81 -1.47
N GLY A 298 -50.74 15.44 -0.35
CA GLY A 298 -51.18 16.77 0.03
C GLY A 298 -52.58 16.83 0.66
N ASN A 299 -53.14 15.67 1.03
CA ASN A 299 -54.40 15.64 1.84
C ASN A 299 -54.13 16.10 3.28
N ILE A 300 -52.93 15.96 3.75
CA ILE A 300 -52.45 16.55 4.99
C ILE A 300 -51.30 17.46 4.59
N SER A 301 -51.37 18.72 4.91
CA SER A 301 -50.30 19.68 4.67
C SER A 301 -50.25 20.74 5.75
N TRP A 302 -49.06 21.30 5.96
CA TRP A 302 -48.82 22.43 6.85
C TRP A 302 -47.93 23.45 6.16
N ASP A 303 -48.14 24.70 6.46
CA ASP A 303 -47.33 25.80 5.95
C ASP A 303 -46.18 26.16 6.90
N THR A 304 -45.40 27.18 6.54
CA THR A 304 -44.28 27.71 7.33
C THR A 304 -44.69 28.32 8.66
N GLU A 305 -45.97 28.69 8.81
CA GLU A 305 -46.55 29.28 10.01
C GLU A 305 -47.15 28.22 10.94
N GLY A 306 -47.15 26.95 10.52
CA GLY A 306 -47.67 25.81 11.28
C GLY A 306 -49.17 25.60 11.08
N SER A 307 -49.81 26.30 10.14
CA SER A 307 -51.25 26.10 9.84
C SER A 307 -51.47 24.75 9.19
N LEU A 308 -52.28 23.90 9.78
CA LEU A 308 -52.60 22.56 9.29
C LEU A 308 -53.80 22.57 8.36
N THR A 309 -53.65 22.04 7.17
CA THR A 309 -54.74 21.81 6.21
C THR A 309 -55.00 20.30 6.07
N LEU A 310 -56.25 19.89 6.32
CA LEU A 310 -56.76 18.54 6.08
C LEU A 310 -57.75 18.58 4.91
N LYS A 311 -57.43 17.88 3.81
CA LYS A 311 -58.34 17.77 2.65
C LYS A 311 -58.99 16.39 2.64
N TYR A 312 -60.28 16.34 2.60
CA TYR A 312 -61.03 15.11 2.54
C TYR A 312 -61.23 14.62 1.11
N GLY A 313 -60.79 13.42 0.81
CA GLY A 313 -61.08 12.73 -0.45
C GLY A 313 -62.36 11.90 -0.47
N THR A 314 -62.98 11.55 0.63
CA THR A 314 -64.30 10.94 0.80
C THR A 314 -64.64 10.99 2.28
N ARG A 315 -65.80 11.54 2.58
CA ARG A 315 -66.34 11.78 3.91
C ARG A 315 -66.44 10.48 4.69
N LYS A 316 -65.53 10.20 5.62
CA LYS A 316 -65.82 9.43 6.83
C LYS A 316 -65.96 10.44 7.95
N GLU A 317 -67.15 10.45 8.56
CA GLU A 317 -67.51 11.35 9.59
C GLU A 317 -66.54 11.39 10.73
N PHE A 318 -65.86 12.53 10.92
CA PHE A 318 -65.36 12.86 12.24
C PHE A 318 -66.57 13.40 13.01
N LYS A 319 -67.00 12.67 14.04
CA LYS A 319 -67.84 13.30 15.08
C LYS A 319 -66.99 14.31 15.77
N THR A 320 -67.19 15.57 15.55
CA THR A 320 -66.72 16.60 16.45
C THR A 320 -67.47 16.31 17.75
N ILE A 321 -66.71 15.81 18.76
CA ILE A 321 -67.23 15.80 20.13
C ILE A 321 -67.14 17.27 20.55
N ASP A 322 -68.27 17.95 20.55
CA ASP A 322 -68.38 19.28 21.12
C ASP A 322 -68.22 19.08 22.62
N ILE A 323 -67.17 19.63 23.18
CA ILE A 323 -66.84 19.47 24.62
C ILE A 323 -67.91 20.12 25.48
N ASP A 324 -68.61 21.04 24.91
CA ASP A 324 -69.75 21.73 25.59
C ASP A 324 -71.04 20.86 25.77
N ASP A 325 -71.12 19.74 25.04
CA ASP A 325 -72.19 18.74 25.18
C ASP A 325 -71.85 17.59 26.16
N TYR A 326 -70.66 17.60 26.75
CA TYR A 326 -70.28 16.64 27.79
C TYR A 326 -70.73 17.18 29.15
N ASP A 327 -71.92 16.72 29.61
CA ASP A 327 -72.34 16.91 30.97
C ASP A 327 -71.41 16.10 31.92
N PHE A 328 -70.49 16.79 32.57
CA PHE A 328 -69.62 16.26 33.58
C PHE A 328 -70.30 16.07 34.95
N ALA A 329 -71.64 16.23 34.99
CA ALA A 329 -72.39 16.04 36.21
C ALA A 329 -73.09 14.68 36.24
N ASN A 330 -72.32 13.57 36.43
CA ASN A 330 -72.76 12.32 37.07
C ASN A 330 -71.61 11.47 37.52
#